data_352dae57bd73a78820d69fd5b2c5b902
#
_entry.id   352dae57bd73a78820d69fd5b2c5b902
#
_cell.length_a   1.000
_cell.length_b   1.000
_cell.length_c   1.000
_cell.angle_alpha   90.00
_cell.angle_beta   90.00
_cell.angle_gamma   90.00
#
_symmetry.space_group_name_H-M   'P 1'
#
loop_
_entity.id
_entity.type
_entity.pdbx_description
1 polymer ?
#
loop_
_entity_poly.entity_id
_entity_poly.type
_entity_poly.pdbx_seq_one_letter_code
_entity_poly.pdbx_strand_id
1 'polypeptide(L)'
;MAFAAFGSSTRQANNQPTKTGKVVIALLTPGLLYLGLFFLTPLFSLIMVSLEVPDPNGYGYAQYIPAFEVANYAAVIQEYLPHILRSFGYALVATIFALLISYPLAYFIGVKARSRPLLQKLMLTLVIAPFFISFLLRTLAWKQLFSNESWIVTTLQSWHILAPDQYVVGTPFMVIFGLTYNFIPFMTLPLYTSLERLDIRYLEAGADLYASPARVFRKVTLPLSMPGIISGTLLTFIPIAGDYVNASGDFLGSSQTAMMGNAVEANYLGFNDYPSASALSVLLMGVILILVSVYVRRSGTEDLL
;
A
#
# COMPACT_ATOMS: atom_id res chain seq x y z
N MET A 1 59.22 -38.97 -9.34
CA MET A 1 58.22 -40.04 -9.19
C MET A 1 57.51 -39.87 -7.89
N ALA A 2 56.19 -39.44 -7.94
CA ALA A 2 55.10 -39.75 -7.01
C ALA A 2 53.92 -38.83 -7.31
N PHE A 3 53.16 -39.19 -8.36
CA PHE A 3 51.80 -38.75 -8.56
C PHE A 3 50.93 -39.90 -8.10
N ALA A 4 50.20 -39.74 -7.03
CA ALA A 4 49.06 -40.61 -6.77
C ALA A 4 48.12 -39.99 -5.73
N ALA A 5 46.85 -40.01 -6.07
CA ALA A 5 45.69 -40.04 -5.20
C ALA A 5 45.13 -38.70 -4.69
N PHE A 6 44.53 -37.95 -5.59
CA PHE A 6 43.31 -37.22 -5.22
C PHE A 6 42.11 -38.14 -5.49
N GLY A 7 41.74 -38.93 -4.50
CA GLY A 7 40.50 -39.69 -4.48
C GLY A 7 39.31 -38.75 -4.43
N SER A 8 38.51 -38.72 -5.49
CA SER A 8 37.20 -38.12 -5.56
C SER A 8 36.27 -38.81 -4.55
N SER A 9 36.12 -38.26 -3.36
CA SER A 9 35.05 -38.63 -2.49
C SER A 9 33.74 -38.06 -3.09
N THR A 10 33.12 -38.85 -3.93
CA THR A 10 31.70 -38.71 -4.26
C THR A 10 30.94 -38.81 -2.93
N ARG A 11 30.57 -37.66 -2.36
CA ARG A 11 29.54 -37.59 -1.33
C ARG A 11 28.27 -38.15 -1.97
N GLN A 12 28.01 -39.44 -1.73
CA GLN A 12 26.69 -40.00 -1.88
C GLN A 12 25.73 -39.13 -1.09
N ALA A 13 24.91 -38.37 -1.79
CA ALA A 13 23.74 -37.71 -1.19
C ALA A 13 22.90 -38.83 -0.59
N ASN A 14 22.93 -38.94 0.72
CA ASN A 14 22.12 -39.91 1.48
C ASN A 14 20.65 -39.50 1.36
N ASN A 15 19.99 -40.07 0.35
CA ASN A 15 18.56 -39.95 0.13
C ASN A 15 17.80 -40.80 1.18
N GLN A 16 18.00 -40.50 2.45
CA GLN A 16 17.06 -40.96 3.47
C GLN A 16 15.80 -40.10 3.35
N PRO A 17 14.59 -40.74 3.19
CA PRO A 17 13.34 -40.02 3.27
C PRO A 17 13.21 -39.44 4.66
N THR A 18 13.44 -38.15 4.75
CA THR A 18 13.57 -37.44 6.00
C THR A 18 12.22 -37.43 6.73
N LYS A 19 12.23 -37.89 7.98
CA LYS A 19 11.19 -37.60 8.98
C LYS A 19 10.97 -36.07 9.18
N THR A 20 11.74 -35.25 8.49
CA THR A 20 11.74 -33.79 8.45
C THR A 20 10.38 -33.20 8.08
N GLY A 21 9.63 -33.83 7.19
CA GLY A 21 8.31 -33.31 6.81
C GLY A 21 7.30 -33.22 7.96
N LYS A 22 7.25 -34.28 8.81
CA LYS A 22 6.33 -34.28 9.97
C LYS A 22 6.73 -33.28 11.05
N VAL A 23 8.03 -33.11 11.28
CA VAL A 23 8.56 -32.14 12.24
C VAL A 23 8.34 -30.71 11.74
N VAL A 24 8.57 -30.46 10.45
CA VAL A 24 8.32 -29.15 9.83
C VAL A 24 6.83 -28.80 9.89
N ILE A 25 5.95 -29.76 9.54
CA ILE A 25 4.50 -29.55 9.67
C ILE A 25 4.12 -29.27 11.12
N ALA A 26 4.59 -30.07 12.09
CA ALA A 26 4.29 -29.87 13.50
C ALA A 26 4.76 -28.50 14.01
N LEU A 27 5.91 -27.99 13.57
CA LEU A 27 6.40 -26.66 13.91
C LEU A 27 5.60 -25.53 13.25
N LEU A 28 5.11 -25.75 12.04
CA LEU A 28 4.28 -24.76 11.32
C LEU A 28 2.81 -24.78 11.76
N THR A 29 2.33 -25.90 12.32
CA THR A 29 0.92 -26.10 12.69
C THR A 29 0.36 -24.97 13.58
N PRO A 30 1.02 -24.53 14.68
CA PRO A 30 0.47 -23.46 15.50
C PRO A 30 0.27 -22.15 14.73
N GLY A 31 1.23 -21.77 13.88
CA GLY A 31 1.12 -20.57 13.04
C GLY A 31 0.03 -20.71 11.98
N LEU A 32 -0.06 -21.88 11.32
CA LEU A 32 -1.08 -22.15 10.32
C LEU A 32 -2.48 -22.21 10.93
N LEU A 33 -2.64 -22.80 12.11
CA LEU A 33 -3.91 -22.80 12.85
C LEU A 33 -4.34 -21.39 13.24
N TYR A 34 -3.40 -20.57 13.72
CA TYR A 34 -3.67 -19.17 14.02
C TYR A 34 -4.15 -18.40 12.79
N LEU A 35 -3.42 -18.50 11.67
CA LEU A 35 -3.83 -17.89 10.41
C LEU A 35 -5.16 -18.43 9.91
N GLY A 36 -5.39 -19.74 9.97
CA GLY A 36 -6.65 -20.36 9.56
C GLY A 36 -7.83 -19.83 10.39
N LEU A 37 -7.68 -19.78 11.70
CA LEU A 37 -8.77 -19.38 12.58
C LEU A 37 -9.02 -17.86 12.54
N PHE A 38 -7.99 -17.05 12.63
CA PHE A 38 -8.15 -15.58 12.77
C PHE A 38 -8.14 -14.81 11.45
N PHE A 39 -7.72 -15.40 10.37
CA PHE A 39 -7.71 -14.77 9.05
C PHE A 39 -8.71 -15.40 8.08
N LEU A 40 -8.66 -16.73 7.88
CA LEU A 40 -9.55 -17.36 6.89
C LEU A 40 -11.01 -17.41 7.36
N THR A 41 -11.27 -17.61 8.67
CA THR A 41 -12.65 -17.67 9.17
C THR A 41 -13.40 -16.35 9.01
N PRO A 42 -12.85 -15.17 9.40
CA PRO A 42 -13.49 -13.89 9.13
C PRO A 42 -13.65 -13.61 7.64
N LEU A 43 -12.65 -13.98 6.81
CA LEU A 43 -12.72 -13.82 5.36
C LEU A 43 -13.85 -14.66 4.76
N PHE A 44 -13.99 -15.91 5.19
CA PHE A 44 -15.09 -16.78 4.77
C PHE A 44 -16.44 -16.21 5.22
N SER A 45 -16.53 -15.75 6.47
CA SER A 45 -17.74 -15.08 6.98
C SER A 45 -18.11 -13.85 6.14
N LEU A 46 -17.13 -13.03 5.78
CA LEU A 46 -17.35 -11.86 4.92
C LEU A 46 -17.94 -12.26 3.55
N ILE A 47 -17.42 -13.34 2.94
CA ILE A 47 -17.94 -13.87 1.67
C ILE A 47 -19.36 -14.42 1.86
N MET A 48 -19.67 -15.09 2.96
CA MET A 48 -21.02 -15.59 3.23
C MET A 48 -22.02 -14.43 3.41
N VAL A 49 -21.68 -13.44 4.24
CA VAL A 49 -22.51 -12.26 4.47
C VAL A 49 -22.76 -11.48 3.18
N SER A 50 -21.78 -11.42 2.26
CA SER A 50 -21.97 -10.72 0.98
C SER A 50 -23.03 -11.33 0.07
N LEU A 51 -23.45 -12.56 0.34
CA LEU A 51 -24.45 -13.32 -0.43
C LEU A 51 -25.83 -13.38 0.28
N GLU A 52 -25.97 -12.77 1.46
CA GLU A 52 -27.22 -12.73 2.23
C GLU A 52 -28.25 -11.80 1.58
N VAL A 53 -29.51 -12.05 1.91
CA VAL A 53 -30.65 -11.22 1.48
C VAL A 53 -31.41 -10.69 2.70
N PRO A 54 -32.11 -9.55 2.57
CA PRO A 54 -33.00 -9.07 3.65
C PRO A 54 -34.07 -10.11 4.02
N ASP A 55 -34.30 -10.31 5.33
CA ASP A 55 -35.37 -11.19 5.80
C ASP A 55 -36.73 -10.52 5.52
N PRO A 56 -37.62 -11.15 4.74
CA PRO A 56 -38.96 -10.62 4.48
C PRO A 56 -39.81 -10.48 5.74
N ASN A 57 -39.50 -11.22 6.80
CA ASN A 57 -40.25 -11.20 8.08
C ASN A 57 -39.50 -10.41 9.17
N GLY A 58 -38.39 -9.73 8.83
CA GLY A 58 -37.61 -8.95 9.76
C GLY A 58 -38.37 -7.72 10.28
N TYR A 59 -38.55 -7.60 11.59
CA TYR A 59 -39.15 -6.43 12.23
C TYR A 59 -38.04 -5.54 12.84
N GLY A 60 -37.92 -4.32 12.37
CA GLY A 60 -37.12 -3.27 12.98
C GLY A 60 -35.76 -3.07 12.29
N TYR A 61 -34.67 -3.64 12.78
CA TYR A 61 -33.38 -3.54 12.16
C TYR A 61 -33.26 -4.56 11.04
N ALA A 62 -32.60 -4.16 9.92
CA ALA A 62 -32.38 -5.03 8.78
C ALA A 62 -31.78 -6.37 9.24
N GLN A 63 -32.61 -7.39 9.27
CA GLN A 63 -32.17 -8.76 9.49
C GLN A 63 -31.90 -9.40 8.15
N TYR A 64 -30.83 -10.13 8.05
CA TYR A 64 -30.44 -10.82 6.84
C TYR A 64 -30.47 -12.30 7.07
N ILE A 65 -30.85 -13.06 6.06
CA ILE A 65 -30.87 -14.52 6.07
C ILE A 65 -29.82 -15.05 5.10
N PRO A 66 -29.18 -16.17 5.44
CA PRO A 66 -28.26 -16.84 4.55
C PRO A 66 -28.94 -17.20 3.22
N ALA A 67 -28.36 -16.71 2.14
CA ALA A 67 -28.79 -16.99 0.77
C ALA A 67 -27.55 -17.15 -0.13
N PHE A 68 -27.76 -17.38 -1.40
CA PHE A 68 -26.70 -17.40 -2.41
C PHE A 68 -27.03 -16.38 -3.50
N GLU A 69 -27.11 -15.09 -3.08
CA GLU A 69 -27.53 -13.99 -3.97
C GLU A 69 -26.32 -13.29 -4.59
N VAL A 70 -25.93 -13.75 -5.78
CA VAL A 70 -24.78 -13.17 -6.52
C VAL A 70 -25.14 -11.82 -7.13
N ALA A 71 -26.43 -11.50 -7.28
CA ALA A 71 -26.88 -10.21 -7.82
C ALA A 71 -26.49 -9.03 -6.94
N ASN A 72 -26.21 -9.23 -5.64
CA ASN A 72 -25.68 -8.21 -4.75
C ASN A 72 -24.40 -7.56 -5.32
N TYR A 73 -23.54 -8.35 -5.94
CA TYR A 73 -22.30 -7.82 -6.54
C TYR A 73 -22.58 -6.91 -7.75
N ALA A 74 -23.56 -7.27 -8.57
CA ALA A 74 -23.95 -6.42 -9.70
C ALA A 74 -24.59 -5.12 -9.22
N ALA A 75 -25.45 -5.19 -8.21
CA ALA A 75 -26.11 -4.05 -7.61
C ALA A 75 -25.08 -3.05 -7.01
N VAL A 76 -24.16 -3.53 -6.18
CA VAL A 76 -23.15 -2.64 -5.57
C VAL A 76 -22.17 -2.08 -6.59
N ILE A 77 -21.84 -2.82 -7.67
CA ILE A 77 -21.00 -2.27 -8.74
C ILE A 77 -21.71 -1.12 -9.44
N GLN A 78 -23.01 -1.25 -9.74
CA GLN A 78 -23.77 -0.20 -10.41
C GLN A 78 -23.91 1.04 -9.52
N GLU A 79 -24.23 0.85 -8.27
CA GLU A 79 -24.46 1.93 -7.32
C GLU A 79 -23.16 2.66 -6.93
N TYR A 80 -22.10 1.90 -6.64
CA TYR A 80 -20.85 2.45 -6.11
C TYR A 80 -19.73 2.57 -7.16
N LEU A 81 -20.04 2.47 -8.46
CA LEU A 81 -19.03 2.61 -9.53
C LEU A 81 -18.17 3.88 -9.40
N PRO A 82 -18.72 5.07 -9.10
CA PRO A 82 -17.90 6.27 -8.90
C PRO A 82 -16.92 6.14 -7.74
N HIS A 83 -17.31 5.49 -6.63
CA HIS A 83 -16.45 5.25 -5.46
C HIS A 83 -15.32 4.27 -5.80
N ILE A 84 -15.64 3.22 -6.56
CA ILE A 84 -14.65 2.24 -7.04
C ILE A 84 -13.59 2.94 -7.90
N LEU A 85 -14.03 3.71 -8.90
CA LEU A 85 -13.11 4.42 -9.81
C LEU A 85 -12.25 5.44 -9.06
N ARG A 86 -12.82 6.17 -8.10
CA ARG A 86 -12.06 7.12 -7.27
C ARG A 86 -11.03 6.41 -6.40
N SER A 87 -11.38 5.29 -5.74
CA SER A 87 -10.45 4.51 -4.92
C SER A 87 -9.19 4.14 -5.69
N PHE A 88 -9.36 3.50 -6.83
CA PHE A 88 -8.21 3.07 -7.63
C PHE A 88 -7.50 4.24 -8.33
N GLY A 89 -8.24 5.23 -8.77
CA GLY A 89 -7.68 6.45 -9.39
C GLY A 89 -6.85 7.26 -8.40
N TYR A 90 -7.37 7.55 -7.22
CA TYR A 90 -6.64 8.30 -6.19
C TYR A 90 -5.48 7.50 -5.64
N ALA A 91 -5.64 6.18 -5.45
CA ALA A 91 -4.56 5.30 -5.03
C ALA A 91 -3.41 5.31 -6.05
N LEU A 92 -3.71 5.22 -7.34
CA LEU A 92 -2.68 5.27 -8.39
C LEU A 92 -1.94 6.61 -8.38
N VAL A 93 -2.68 7.72 -8.39
CA VAL A 93 -2.09 9.07 -8.42
C VAL A 93 -1.28 9.35 -7.16
N ALA A 94 -1.81 9.05 -5.97
CA ALA A 94 -1.11 9.23 -4.70
C ALA A 94 0.16 8.36 -4.63
N THR A 95 0.11 7.12 -5.11
CA THR A 95 1.27 6.22 -5.15
C THR A 95 2.35 6.76 -6.10
N ILE A 96 1.97 7.31 -7.26
CA ILE A 96 2.93 7.96 -8.17
C ILE A 96 3.59 9.17 -7.51
N PHE A 97 2.82 10.04 -6.85
CA PHE A 97 3.39 11.18 -6.13
C PHE A 97 4.26 10.74 -4.95
N ALA A 98 3.83 9.73 -4.19
CA ALA A 98 4.64 9.16 -3.13
C ALA A 98 5.98 8.62 -3.67
N LEU A 99 5.98 7.92 -4.81
CA LEU A 99 7.19 7.43 -5.46
C LEU A 99 8.09 8.58 -5.93
N LEU A 100 7.53 9.60 -6.58
CA LEU A 100 8.29 10.75 -7.08
C LEU A 100 8.96 11.55 -5.95
N ILE A 101 8.33 11.64 -4.78
CA ILE A 101 8.89 12.31 -3.59
C ILE A 101 9.87 11.39 -2.87
N SER A 102 9.49 10.13 -2.66
CA SER A 102 10.26 9.17 -1.87
C SER A 102 11.53 8.70 -2.57
N TYR A 103 11.53 8.60 -3.90
CA TYR A 103 12.70 8.09 -4.62
C TYR A 103 13.93 9.01 -4.48
N PRO A 104 13.84 10.35 -4.74
CA PRO A 104 14.95 11.28 -4.49
C PRO A 104 15.38 11.29 -3.03
N LEU A 105 14.42 11.23 -2.09
CA LEU A 105 14.69 11.20 -0.66
C LEU A 105 15.45 9.93 -0.27
N ALA A 106 14.98 8.76 -0.67
CA ALA A 106 15.62 7.47 -0.43
C ALA A 106 17.02 7.38 -1.07
N TYR A 107 17.15 7.90 -2.31
CA TYR A 107 18.44 7.99 -3.00
C TYR A 107 19.44 8.87 -2.27
N PHE A 108 18.99 10.03 -1.79
CA PHE A 108 19.83 10.91 -0.98
C PHE A 108 20.30 10.21 0.30
N ILE A 109 19.40 9.56 1.03
CA ILE A 109 19.71 8.87 2.30
C ILE A 109 20.58 7.64 2.06
N GLY A 110 20.23 6.77 1.11
CA GLY A 110 20.87 5.47 0.88
C GLY A 110 22.19 5.55 0.11
N VAL A 111 22.35 6.57 -0.76
CA VAL A 111 23.53 6.68 -1.62
C VAL A 111 24.38 7.90 -1.25
N LYS A 112 23.81 9.10 -1.25
CA LYS A 112 24.58 10.35 -1.04
C LYS A 112 25.02 10.56 0.40
N ALA A 113 24.14 10.29 1.37
CA ALA A 113 24.42 10.47 2.79
C ALA A 113 25.21 9.30 3.41
N ARG A 114 25.49 8.25 2.65
CA ARG A 114 26.19 7.03 3.12
C ARG A 114 27.55 7.32 3.73
N SER A 115 28.29 8.30 3.21
CA SER A 115 29.57 8.75 3.77
C SER A 115 29.44 9.55 5.09
N ARG A 116 28.21 9.91 5.48
CA ARG A 116 27.90 10.72 6.67
C ARG A 116 26.88 9.99 7.55
N PRO A 117 27.30 9.00 8.34
CA PRO A 117 26.38 8.11 9.06
C PRO A 117 25.45 8.82 10.04
N LEU A 118 25.88 9.94 10.64
CA LEU A 118 25.01 10.74 11.51
C LEU A 118 23.87 11.38 10.72
N LEU A 119 24.16 11.97 9.56
CA LEU A 119 23.16 12.58 8.68
C LEU A 119 22.17 11.52 8.16
N GLN A 120 22.68 10.37 7.74
CA GLN A 120 21.87 9.25 7.28
C GLN A 120 20.87 8.80 8.35
N LYS A 121 21.34 8.56 9.59
CA LYS A 121 20.50 8.16 10.73
C LYS A 121 19.46 9.24 11.06
N LEU A 122 19.85 10.50 11.07
CA LEU A 122 18.94 11.62 11.34
C LEU A 122 17.83 11.69 10.28
N MET A 123 18.18 11.61 9.00
CA MET A 123 17.20 11.63 7.92
C MET A 123 16.23 10.44 7.98
N LEU A 124 16.73 9.23 8.28
CA LEU A 124 15.89 8.07 8.50
C LEU A 124 14.95 8.26 9.69
N THR A 125 15.46 8.79 10.78
CA THR A 125 14.62 9.11 11.96
C THR A 125 13.51 10.07 11.59
N LEU A 126 13.80 11.12 10.80
CA LEU A 126 12.77 12.06 10.33
C LEU A 126 11.72 11.41 9.41
N VAL A 127 12.11 10.46 8.58
CA VAL A 127 11.16 9.69 7.75
C VAL A 127 10.26 8.80 8.61
N ILE A 128 10.82 8.21 9.68
CA ILE A 128 10.09 7.31 10.58
C ILE A 128 9.27 8.09 11.63
N ALA A 129 9.70 9.30 12.00
CA ALA A 129 9.07 10.11 13.03
C ALA A 129 7.53 10.25 12.90
N PRO A 130 6.95 10.39 11.70
CA PRO A 130 5.50 10.43 11.53
C PRO A 130 4.76 9.19 12.05
N PHE A 131 5.38 8.02 12.12
CA PHE A 131 4.73 6.82 12.67
C PHE A 131 4.43 6.91 14.18
N PHE A 132 5.15 7.76 14.90
CA PHE A 132 4.92 7.99 16.32
C PHE A 132 3.79 8.99 16.60
N ILE A 133 3.23 9.61 15.56
CA ILE A 133 2.08 10.51 15.64
C ILE A 133 0.86 9.79 15.06
N SER A 134 -0.28 9.89 15.72
CA SER A 134 -1.53 9.30 15.24
C SER A 134 -1.84 9.74 13.80
N PHE A 135 -2.22 8.77 12.97
CA PHE A 135 -2.64 8.99 11.60
C PHE A 135 -3.80 10.01 11.51
N LEU A 136 -4.81 9.85 12.38
CA LEU A 136 -5.97 10.74 12.44
C LEU A 136 -5.58 12.17 12.81
N LEU A 137 -4.71 12.34 13.82
CA LEU A 137 -4.27 13.67 14.25
C LEU A 137 -3.47 14.39 13.15
N ARG A 138 -2.65 13.68 12.40
CA ARG A 138 -1.92 14.26 11.26
C ARG A 138 -2.88 14.74 10.18
N THR A 139 -3.88 13.92 9.88
CA THR A 139 -4.90 14.26 8.87
C THR A 139 -5.75 15.45 9.31
N LEU A 140 -6.15 15.51 10.59
CA LEU A 140 -6.84 16.68 11.17
C LEU A 140 -5.98 17.94 11.16
N ALA A 141 -4.69 17.84 11.45
CA ALA A 141 -3.77 18.98 11.37
C ALA A 141 -3.72 19.59 9.96
N TRP A 142 -3.69 18.74 8.93
CA TRP A 142 -3.77 19.19 7.55
C TRP A 142 -5.12 19.83 7.22
N LYS A 143 -6.24 19.26 7.71
CA LYS A 143 -7.57 19.87 7.58
C LYS A 143 -7.60 21.28 8.15
N GLN A 144 -7.03 21.49 9.34
CA GLN A 144 -6.96 22.80 9.98
C GLN A 144 -6.08 23.77 9.21
N LEU A 145 -4.91 23.32 8.74
CA LEU A 145 -3.97 24.16 7.99
C LEU A 145 -4.53 24.62 6.63
N PHE A 146 -5.42 23.84 6.02
CA PHE A 146 -6.07 24.17 4.75
C PHE A 146 -7.55 24.56 4.89
N SER A 147 -8.01 24.82 6.13
CA SER A 147 -9.34 25.40 6.36
C SER A 147 -9.42 26.81 5.80
N ASN A 148 -10.62 27.26 5.44
CA ASN A 148 -10.83 28.57 4.81
C ASN A 148 -10.34 29.77 5.65
N GLU A 149 -10.37 29.61 6.97
CA GLU A 149 -9.92 30.64 7.91
C GLU A 149 -8.43 30.56 8.21
N SER A 150 -7.72 29.58 7.66
CA SER A 150 -6.29 29.40 7.92
C SER A 150 -5.47 30.49 7.23
N TRP A 151 -4.32 30.81 7.86
CA TRP A 151 -3.39 31.78 7.30
C TRP A 151 -2.87 31.37 5.91
N ILE A 152 -2.76 30.06 5.62
CA ILE A 152 -2.34 29.55 4.32
C ILE A 152 -3.36 29.90 3.25
N VAL A 153 -4.63 29.57 3.47
CA VAL A 153 -5.70 29.81 2.51
C VAL A 153 -5.95 31.30 2.31
N THR A 154 -5.98 32.08 3.39
CA THR A 154 -6.12 33.55 3.31
C THR A 154 -4.96 34.20 2.57
N THR A 155 -3.73 33.71 2.72
CA THR A 155 -2.58 34.20 1.92
C THR A 155 -2.71 33.84 0.45
N LEU A 156 -3.14 32.62 0.11
CA LEU A 156 -3.35 32.17 -1.27
C LEU A 156 -4.47 32.99 -1.95
N GLN A 157 -5.52 33.33 -1.20
CA GLN A 157 -6.60 34.20 -1.66
C GLN A 157 -6.12 35.64 -1.88
N SER A 158 -5.30 36.18 -0.97
CA SER A 158 -4.72 37.53 -1.12
C SER A 158 -3.79 37.64 -2.33
N TRP A 159 -3.11 36.57 -2.70
CA TRP A 159 -2.29 36.48 -3.93
C TRP A 159 -3.10 36.16 -5.21
N HIS A 160 -4.41 36.08 -5.11
CA HIS A 160 -5.32 35.73 -6.22
C HIS A 160 -5.01 34.35 -6.85
N ILE A 161 -4.35 33.45 -6.12
CA ILE A 161 -4.12 32.07 -6.54
C ILE A 161 -5.37 31.23 -6.30
N LEU A 162 -6.12 31.55 -5.25
CA LEU A 162 -7.37 30.89 -4.88
C LEU A 162 -8.50 31.93 -4.88
N ALA A 163 -9.65 31.57 -5.46
CA ALA A 163 -10.83 32.45 -5.41
C ALA A 163 -11.40 32.51 -3.97
N PRO A 164 -12.04 33.62 -3.57
CA PRO A 164 -12.55 33.79 -2.20
C PRO A 164 -13.59 32.76 -1.77
N ASP A 165 -14.33 32.21 -2.74
CA ASP A 165 -15.37 31.19 -2.56
C ASP A 165 -14.86 29.74 -2.78
N GLN A 166 -13.59 29.58 -3.07
CA GLN A 166 -13.00 28.30 -3.40
C GLN A 166 -12.46 27.60 -2.14
N TYR A 167 -12.92 26.38 -1.91
CA TYR A 167 -12.48 25.52 -0.80
C TYR A 167 -11.34 24.60 -1.26
N VAL A 168 -10.35 24.42 -0.40
CA VAL A 168 -9.26 23.47 -0.64
C VAL A 168 -9.61 22.10 -0.03
N VAL A 169 -10.11 22.10 1.20
CA VAL A 169 -10.62 20.89 1.85
C VAL A 169 -11.89 20.43 1.14
N GLY A 170 -12.10 19.14 1.03
CA GLY A 170 -13.21 18.53 0.32
C GLY A 170 -12.97 18.31 -1.17
N THR A 171 -11.79 18.66 -1.68
CA THR A 171 -11.41 18.48 -3.08
C THR A 171 -10.62 17.20 -3.33
N PRO A 172 -10.62 16.65 -4.56
CA PRO A 172 -9.77 15.52 -4.93
C PRO A 172 -8.26 15.80 -4.68
N PHE A 173 -7.83 17.05 -4.91
CA PHE A 173 -6.46 17.47 -4.64
C PHE A 173 -6.08 17.25 -3.18
N MET A 174 -6.93 17.68 -2.23
CA MET A 174 -6.64 17.58 -0.82
C MET A 174 -6.64 16.13 -0.32
N VAL A 175 -7.53 15.30 -0.85
CA VAL A 175 -7.53 13.85 -0.57
C VAL A 175 -6.25 13.20 -1.06
N ILE A 176 -5.86 13.43 -2.33
CA ILE A 176 -4.63 12.87 -2.91
C ILE A 176 -3.40 13.37 -2.15
N PHE A 177 -3.36 14.64 -1.75
CA PHE A 177 -2.30 15.20 -0.93
C PHE A 177 -2.18 14.48 0.41
N GLY A 178 -3.28 14.31 1.14
CA GLY A 178 -3.30 13.61 2.43
C GLY A 178 -2.86 12.15 2.31
N LEU A 179 -3.37 11.44 1.30
CA LEU A 179 -2.96 10.08 0.98
C LEU A 179 -1.46 10.00 0.68
N THR A 180 -0.96 10.88 -0.18
CA THR A 180 0.47 10.93 -0.52
C THR A 180 1.32 11.16 0.71
N TYR A 181 1.01 12.20 1.50
CA TYR A 181 1.76 12.56 2.69
C TYR A 181 1.80 11.43 3.73
N ASN A 182 0.66 10.84 4.01
CA ASN A 182 0.55 9.79 5.02
C ASN A 182 1.33 8.52 4.64
N PHE A 183 1.49 8.24 3.36
CA PHE A 183 2.12 7.02 2.86
C PHE A 183 3.56 7.20 2.33
N ILE A 184 4.13 8.43 2.34
CA ILE A 184 5.56 8.66 2.02
C ILE A 184 6.51 7.73 2.78
N PRO A 185 6.38 7.49 4.10
CA PRO A 185 7.30 6.60 4.80
C PRO A 185 7.23 5.15 4.31
N PHE A 186 6.04 4.66 3.96
CA PHE A 186 5.84 3.31 3.44
C PHE A 186 6.49 3.10 2.08
N MET A 187 6.58 4.14 1.26
CA MET A 187 7.29 4.14 0.00
C MET A 187 8.81 4.30 0.21
N THR A 188 9.22 5.21 1.10
CA THR A 188 10.63 5.58 1.28
C THR A 188 11.46 4.46 1.89
N LEU A 189 10.93 3.71 2.86
CA LEU A 189 11.71 2.69 3.59
C LEU A 189 12.14 1.51 2.71
N PRO A 190 11.27 0.88 1.89
CA PRO A 190 11.72 -0.17 0.97
C PRO A 190 12.69 0.34 -0.10
N LEU A 191 12.45 1.55 -0.62
CA LEU A 191 13.35 2.19 -1.57
C LEU A 191 14.73 2.42 -0.95
N TYR A 192 14.77 2.98 0.26
CA TYR A 192 16.01 3.17 1.00
C TYR A 192 16.76 1.85 1.20
N THR A 193 16.09 0.80 1.67
CA THR A 193 16.70 -0.50 1.91
C THR A 193 17.31 -1.09 0.64
N SER A 194 16.63 -0.96 -0.49
CA SER A 194 17.12 -1.42 -1.78
C SER A 194 18.33 -0.59 -2.25
N LEU A 195 18.28 0.72 -2.12
CA LEU A 195 19.35 1.64 -2.52
C LEU A 195 20.57 1.56 -1.60
N GLU A 196 20.38 1.31 -0.31
CA GLU A 196 21.48 1.12 0.64
C GLU A 196 22.28 -0.15 0.35
N ARG A 197 21.62 -1.21 -0.10
CA ARG A 197 22.29 -2.47 -0.46
C ARG A 197 23.04 -2.40 -1.79
N LEU A 198 22.82 -1.36 -2.58
CA LEU A 198 23.48 -1.18 -3.88
C LEU A 198 24.98 -0.97 -3.69
N ASP A 199 25.80 -1.77 -4.37
CA ASP A 199 27.27 -1.60 -4.36
C ASP A 199 27.63 -0.33 -5.15
N ILE A 200 28.30 0.61 -4.45
CA ILE A 200 28.72 1.90 -5.01
C ILE A 200 29.64 1.70 -6.22
N ARG A 201 30.39 0.60 -6.27
CA ARG A 201 31.29 0.29 -7.39
C ARG A 201 30.59 0.26 -8.75
N TYR A 202 29.29 -0.10 -8.79
CA TYR A 202 28.52 -0.03 -10.03
C TYR A 202 28.31 1.41 -10.50
N LEU A 203 28.18 2.35 -9.58
CA LEU A 203 28.04 3.78 -9.90
C LEU A 203 29.38 4.36 -10.35
N GLU A 204 30.46 3.98 -9.67
CA GLU A 204 31.84 4.39 -10.00
C GLU A 204 32.25 3.84 -11.38
N ALA A 205 32.01 2.56 -11.65
CA ALA A 205 32.27 1.98 -12.98
C ALA A 205 31.49 2.70 -14.10
N GLY A 206 30.26 3.13 -13.82
CA GLY A 206 29.51 3.93 -14.76
C GLY A 206 30.14 5.31 -15.03
N ALA A 207 30.73 5.93 -14.02
CA ALA A 207 31.45 7.19 -14.14
C ALA A 207 32.79 7.01 -14.90
N ASP A 208 33.53 5.93 -14.62
CA ASP A 208 34.78 5.59 -15.30
C ASP A 208 34.59 5.34 -16.80
N LEU A 209 33.41 4.86 -17.19
CA LEU A 209 32.99 4.73 -18.58
C LEU A 209 32.46 6.05 -19.21
N TYR A 210 32.71 7.19 -18.59
CA TYR A 210 32.26 8.52 -19.03
C TYR A 210 30.74 8.62 -19.23
N ALA A 211 29.93 7.80 -18.54
CA ALA A 211 28.48 7.90 -18.61
C ALA A 211 27.97 9.11 -17.81
N SER A 212 27.05 9.84 -18.39
CA SER A 212 26.41 10.95 -17.67
C SER A 212 25.63 10.44 -16.44
N PRO A 213 25.48 11.24 -15.35
CA PRO A 213 24.74 10.84 -14.16
C PRO A 213 23.33 10.32 -14.44
N ALA A 214 22.63 10.96 -15.41
CA ALA A 214 21.31 10.52 -15.84
C ALA A 214 21.33 9.13 -16.52
N ARG A 215 22.41 8.81 -17.26
CA ARG A 215 22.58 7.50 -17.90
C ARG A 215 22.88 6.41 -16.86
N VAL A 216 23.75 6.70 -15.88
CA VAL A 216 24.01 5.80 -14.73
C VAL A 216 22.75 5.56 -13.94
N PHE A 217 21.98 6.61 -13.65
CA PHE A 217 20.71 6.50 -12.97
C PHE A 217 19.75 5.56 -13.72
N ARG A 218 19.51 5.80 -15.00
CA ARG A 218 18.52 5.02 -15.78
C ARG A 218 18.95 3.59 -16.06
N LYS A 219 20.27 3.33 -16.25
CA LYS A 219 20.76 2.00 -16.67
C LYS A 219 21.31 1.16 -15.51
N VAL A 220 21.64 1.76 -14.38
CA VAL A 220 22.24 1.06 -13.23
C VAL A 220 21.35 1.22 -12.00
N THR A 221 21.17 2.47 -11.51
CA THR A 221 20.49 2.69 -10.23
C THR A 221 19.02 2.26 -10.27
N LEU A 222 18.28 2.71 -11.30
CA LEU A 222 16.85 2.44 -11.40
C LEU A 222 16.56 0.93 -11.54
N PRO A 223 17.21 0.16 -12.43
CA PRO A 223 16.99 -1.28 -12.51
C PRO A 223 17.37 -2.03 -11.24
N LEU A 224 18.48 -1.70 -10.60
CA LEU A 224 18.93 -2.36 -9.37
C LEU A 224 18.07 -1.98 -8.15
N SER A 225 17.34 -0.87 -8.19
CA SER A 225 16.38 -0.47 -7.15
C SER A 225 14.94 -0.95 -7.40
N MET A 226 14.68 -1.68 -8.50
CA MET A 226 13.34 -2.18 -8.83
C MET A 226 12.68 -2.98 -7.70
N PRO A 227 13.38 -3.87 -6.97
CA PRO A 227 12.76 -4.55 -5.83
C PRO A 227 12.21 -3.59 -4.77
N GLY A 228 12.92 -2.49 -4.49
CA GLY A 228 12.47 -1.45 -3.57
C GLY A 228 11.27 -0.66 -4.12
N ILE A 229 11.27 -0.36 -5.42
CA ILE A 229 10.14 0.32 -6.09
C ILE A 229 8.88 -0.56 -6.02
N ILE A 230 9.00 -1.84 -6.34
CA ILE A 230 7.90 -2.79 -6.32
C ILE A 230 7.32 -2.92 -4.91
N SER A 231 8.18 -3.20 -3.93
CA SER A 231 7.76 -3.34 -2.53
C SER A 231 7.13 -2.06 -1.99
N GLY A 232 7.74 -0.89 -2.24
CA GLY A 232 7.21 0.40 -1.83
C GLY A 232 5.88 0.73 -2.48
N THR A 233 5.73 0.45 -3.78
CA THR A 233 4.48 0.65 -4.51
C THR A 233 3.35 -0.21 -3.92
N LEU A 234 3.59 -1.48 -3.64
CA LEU A 234 2.60 -2.38 -3.04
C LEU A 234 2.21 -1.93 -1.63
N LEU A 235 3.19 -1.62 -0.78
CA LEU A 235 2.96 -1.16 0.60
C LEU A 235 2.22 0.19 0.66
N THR A 236 2.27 0.98 -0.40
CA THR A 236 1.59 2.27 -0.51
C THR A 236 0.23 2.14 -1.17
N PHE A 237 0.14 1.48 -2.32
CA PHE A 237 -1.07 1.38 -3.13
C PHE A 237 -2.20 0.61 -2.44
N ILE A 238 -1.87 -0.55 -1.82
CA ILE A 238 -2.88 -1.43 -1.22
C ILE A 238 -3.69 -0.72 -0.12
N PRO A 239 -3.07 -0.13 0.92
CA PRO A 239 -3.83 0.55 1.96
C PRO A 239 -4.50 1.83 1.47
N ILE A 240 -3.92 2.56 0.51
CA ILE A 240 -4.56 3.74 -0.07
C ILE A 240 -5.85 3.38 -0.80
N ALA A 241 -5.88 2.29 -1.56
CA ALA A 241 -7.08 1.88 -2.29
C ALA A 241 -8.28 1.60 -1.37
N GLY A 242 -8.02 1.16 -0.13
CA GLY A 242 -9.04 0.94 0.90
C GLY A 242 -9.19 2.09 1.90
N ASP A 243 -8.57 3.24 1.68
CA ASP A 243 -8.65 4.37 2.62
C ASP A 243 -10.08 4.89 2.74
N TYR A 244 -10.47 5.15 3.98
CA TYR A 244 -11.76 5.77 4.31
C TYR A 244 -11.60 7.04 5.15
N VAL A 245 -10.41 7.31 5.67
CA VAL A 245 -10.15 8.45 6.54
C VAL A 245 -9.89 9.72 5.74
N ASN A 246 -8.87 9.71 4.85
CA ASN A 246 -8.52 10.93 4.11
C ASN A 246 -9.66 11.40 3.21
N ALA A 247 -10.41 10.47 2.61
CA ALA A 247 -11.52 10.79 1.72
C ALA A 247 -12.83 11.13 2.43
N SER A 248 -12.92 10.92 3.76
CA SER A 248 -14.08 11.28 4.56
C SER A 248 -14.29 12.81 4.66
N GLY A 249 -15.55 13.24 4.69
CA GLY A 249 -15.93 14.63 4.96
C GLY A 249 -15.54 15.14 6.35
N ASP A 250 -15.32 14.22 7.30
CA ASP A 250 -14.81 14.57 8.63
C ASP A 250 -13.35 14.97 8.61
N PHE A 251 -12.62 14.63 7.54
CA PHE A 251 -11.19 14.91 7.38
C PHE A 251 -10.92 15.79 6.15
N LEU A 252 -10.32 15.26 5.11
CA LEU A 252 -9.84 16.04 3.96
C LEU A 252 -10.78 15.99 2.76
N GLY A 253 -11.73 15.06 2.76
CA GLY A 253 -12.64 14.81 1.66
C GLY A 253 -14.01 15.45 1.82
N SER A 254 -14.93 14.96 1.02
CA SER A 254 -16.35 15.32 0.97
C SER A 254 -17.15 14.15 0.40
N SER A 255 -18.47 14.27 0.35
CA SER A 255 -19.34 13.26 -0.32
C SER A 255 -18.96 13.03 -1.78
N GLN A 256 -18.44 14.07 -2.46
CA GLN A 256 -18.03 13.98 -3.87
C GLN A 256 -16.67 13.29 -4.06
N THR A 257 -15.85 13.23 -3.02
CA THR A 257 -14.52 12.59 -3.06
C THR A 257 -14.50 11.24 -2.37
N ALA A 258 -15.61 10.81 -1.80
CA ALA A 258 -15.73 9.55 -1.08
C ALA A 258 -15.24 8.36 -1.93
N MET A 259 -14.44 7.52 -1.30
CA MET A 259 -13.83 6.33 -1.88
C MET A 259 -14.60 5.07 -1.48
N MET A 260 -14.19 3.93 -1.98
CA MET A 260 -14.83 2.65 -1.69
C MET A 260 -14.83 2.31 -0.19
N GLY A 261 -13.74 2.64 0.52
CA GLY A 261 -13.65 2.48 1.97
C GLY A 261 -14.75 3.25 2.72
N ASN A 262 -15.07 4.48 2.27
CA ASN A 262 -16.17 5.26 2.85
C ASN A 262 -17.55 4.63 2.57
N ALA A 263 -17.74 4.05 1.38
CA ALA A 263 -18.97 3.34 1.06
C ALA A 263 -19.15 2.09 1.93
N VAL A 264 -18.06 1.33 2.17
CA VAL A 264 -18.08 0.19 3.09
C VAL A 264 -18.44 0.64 4.51
N GLU A 265 -17.79 1.69 5.02
CA GLU A 265 -18.06 2.25 6.35
C GLU A 265 -19.51 2.71 6.50
N ALA A 266 -20.02 3.47 5.52
CA ALA A 266 -21.38 3.99 5.54
C ALA A 266 -22.43 2.87 5.52
N ASN A 267 -22.25 1.85 4.67
CA ASN A 267 -23.14 0.69 4.62
C ASN A 267 -23.10 -0.12 5.92
N TYR A 268 -21.91 -0.33 6.48
CA TYR A 268 -21.74 -1.15 7.68
C TYR A 268 -22.19 -0.44 8.95
N LEU A 269 -21.77 0.82 9.19
CA LEU A 269 -22.05 1.57 10.42
C LEU A 269 -23.27 2.48 10.32
N GLY A 270 -23.56 3.01 9.13
CA GLY A 270 -24.65 3.97 8.93
C GLY A 270 -25.97 3.32 8.57
N PHE A 271 -25.97 2.46 7.58
CA PHE A 271 -27.20 1.86 7.05
C PHE A 271 -27.49 0.47 7.60
N ASN A 272 -26.53 -0.18 8.28
CA ASN A 272 -26.59 -1.58 8.71
C ASN A 272 -26.83 -2.56 7.54
N ASP A 273 -26.42 -2.16 6.33
CA ASP A 273 -26.47 -3.00 5.14
C ASP A 273 -25.20 -3.84 5.04
N TYR A 274 -25.15 -4.91 5.83
CA TYR A 274 -24.01 -5.79 5.92
C TYR A 274 -23.70 -6.55 4.62
N PRO A 275 -24.68 -7.03 3.83
CA PRO A 275 -24.42 -7.67 2.55
C PRO A 275 -23.73 -6.73 1.56
N SER A 276 -24.20 -5.47 1.40
CA SER A 276 -23.59 -4.50 0.49
C SER A 276 -22.18 -4.11 0.94
N ALA A 277 -21.98 -3.85 2.26
CA ALA A 277 -20.67 -3.58 2.82
C ALA A 277 -19.67 -4.73 2.58
N SER A 278 -20.14 -5.96 2.80
CA SER A 278 -19.34 -7.17 2.59
C SER A 278 -19.03 -7.42 1.12
N ALA A 279 -20.00 -7.23 0.23
CA ALA A 279 -19.82 -7.37 -1.21
C ALA A 279 -18.79 -6.35 -1.74
N LEU A 280 -18.88 -5.07 -1.32
CA LEU A 280 -17.88 -4.05 -1.63
C LEU A 280 -16.48 -4.44 -1.13
N SER A 281 -16.38 -4.94 0.10
CA SER A 281 -15.09 -5.36 0.68
C SER A 281 -14.47 -6.53 -0.08
N VAL A 282 -15.27 -7.53 -0.46
CA VAL A 282 -14.81 -8.68 -1.27
C VAL A 282 -14.37 -8.21 -2.66
N LEU A 283 -15.12 -7.29 -3.29
CA LEU A 283 -14.74 -6.70 -4.58
C LEU A 283 -13.41 -5.94 -4.47
N LEU A 284 -13.27 -5.08 -3.47
CA LEU A 284 -12.04 -4.32 -3.23
C LEU A 284 -10.84 -5.26 -3.10
N MET A 285 -10.97 -6.26 -2.24
CA MET A 285 -9.92 -7.27 -2.02
C MET A 285 -9.61 -8.03 -3.31
N GLY A 286 -10.63 -8.49 -4.05
CA GLY A 286 -10.48 -9.24 -5.29
C GLY A 286 -9.73 -8.43 -6.36
N VAL A 287 -10.12 -7.17 -6.56
CA VAL A 287 -9.45 -6.28 -7.53
C VAL A 287 -8.01 -6.00 -7.11
N ILE A 288 -7.75 -5.72 -5.83
CA ILE A 288 -6.39 -5.53 -5.30
C ILE A 288 -5.54 -6.78 -5.55
N LEU A 289 -6.04 -7.97 -5.21
CA LEU A 289 -5.32 -9.22 -5.43
C LEU A 289 -4.98 -9.47 -6.90
N ILE A 290 -5.90 -9.18 -7.82
CA ILE A 290 -5.67 -9.28 -9.26
C ILE A 290 -4.58 -8.28 -9.70
N LEU A 291 -4.72 -7.00 -9.32
CA LEU A 291 -3.76 -5.96 -9.68
C LEU A 291 -2.35 -6.26 -9.15
N VAL A 292 -2.25 -6.67 -7.88
CA VAL A 292 -0.99 -7.06 -7.25
C VAL A 292 -0.37 -8.27 -7.94
N SER A 293 -1.17 -9.31 -8.22
CA SER A 293 -0.70 -10.52 -8.90
C SER A 293 -0.15 -10.20 -10.30
N VAL A 294 -0.85 -9.35 -11.06
CA VAL A 294 -0.41 -8.91 -12.39
C VAL A 294 0.87 -8.07 -12.29
N TYR A 295 0.93 -7.16 -11.32
CA TYR A 295 2.08 -6.27 -11.11
C TYR A 295 3.34 -7.07 -10.74
N VAL A 296 3.24 -7.97 -9.77
CA VAL A 296 4.35 -8.83 -9.33
C VAL A 296 4.85 -9.72 -10.46
N ARG A 297 3.93 -10.39 -11.19
CA ARG A 297 4.32 -11.23 -12.35
C ARG A 297 5.04 -10.46 -13.45
N ARG A 298 4.62 -9.21 -13.73
CA ARG A 298 5.25 -8.38 -14.77
C ARG A 298 6.58 -7.76 -14.34
N SER A 299 6.79 -7.59 -13.05
CA SER A 299 8.00 -6.97 -12.49
C SER A 299 9.20 -7.90 -12.44
N GLY A 300 9.07 -9.17 -12.89
CA GLY A 300 10.18 -10.14 -12.97
C GLY A 300 10.76 -10.52 -11.60
N THR A 301 9.96 -10.48 -10.56
CA THR A 301 10.37 -10.76 -9.18
C THR A 301 10.44 -12.25 -8.87
N GLU A 302 11.02 -13.06 -9.76
CA GLU A 302 11.34 -14.46 -9.45
C GLU A 302 12.33 -14.59 -8.27
N ASP A 303 13.06 -13.52 -7.93
CA ASP A 303 14.03 -13.47 -6.83
C ASP A 303 13.44 -13.03 -5.47
N LEU A 304 12.14 -12.78 -5.35
CA LEU A 304 11.50 -12.35 -4.09
C LEU A 304 10.73 -13.47 -3.37
N LEU A 305 10.70 -14.66 -3.92
CA LEU A 305 10.18 -15.88 -3.32
C LEU A 305 11.32 -16.87 -3.05
#